data_36303ef7ec9de13c998a7e3a6e81e8f1
#
_entry.id   36303ef7ec9de13c998a7e3a6e81e8f1
#
_cell.length_a   1.000
_cell.length_b   1.000
_cell.length_c   1.000
_cell.angle_alpha   90.00
_cell.angle_beta   90.00
_cell.angle_gamma   90.00
#
_symmetry.space_group_name_H-M   'P 1'
#
loop_
_entity.id
_entity.type
_entity.pdbx_description
1 polymer ?
#
loop_
_entity_poly.entity_id
_entity_poly.type
_entity_poly.pdbx_seq_one_letter_code
_entity_poly.pdbx_strand_id
1 'polypeptide(L)'
;MHHFDRVTLPTRPRVLCFQTMHRIFVAILLFSSVSLPQQKPDSLTQLASDFWTWRHTYRPFSFDDVPRLERGGEVRDWSEAVIAKQRADLSGFERRWEALRPESWPIAQKVDYRLIGSALARVRWELDINPRWQRDPTFYIEQTVGALQEEVLPPPPFSEARCGEIVMRAENIPSILEQAKVNLKAVTPFAQLAIDSLSDIDSRLRRVEVGLSPLMAGQQRDRFHVAMAKASSALADYREWLKQNLPRMKPDFALGAQAYGFFLHRVALLPYTPEQLLTMARQDFDRVLAMESYEHQRDLNAPALKMAATAQDEVARMEHDDASIRRYLVEHQILTVPPDLPHWTLRLAPDYIAAFDGFGELDDFTGPSRLNQDGTRWIQPPSPDLPYFHKAYANDTRTTGVHEGVPGHFFQLSLARRNPDPIRREYYDSGVNEGIGFYAEEMMLQAGLYDDSPRTREIIYNFARLRALRVEADVKLALGEFSIDQAADYLARTVPMDKKTAESEAADFSTAPGLAIAYEIGKLQIEGMLAKRRLQQGEKFNLRDFHDYVWSNGNVPLSLQRWELLGLDDELPK
;
A
#
# COMPACT_ATOMS: atom_id res chain seq x y z
N MET A 1 -61.87 -42.49 7.06
CA MET A 1 -62.43 -43.30 8.16
C MET A 1 -62.12 -42.55 9.46
N HIS A 2 -63.24 -42.11 10.10
CA HIS A 2 -63.49 -41.85 11.52
C HIS A 2 -62.58 -40.82 12.22
N HIS A 3 -63.05 -39.92 12.92
CA HIS A 3 -64.31 -39.29 13.41
C HIS A 3 -63.90 -38.24 14.43
N PHE A 4 -64.40 -37.07 14.25
CA PHE A 4 -64.94 -36.05 15.17
C PHE A 4 -64.99 -36.43 16.66
N ASP A 5 -64.71 -35.46 17.56
CA ASP A 5 -65.78 -34.88 18.37
C ASP A 5 -65.38 -33.53 19.01
N ARG A 6 -66.38 -32.63 19.00
CA ARG A 6 -66.48 -31.36 19.73
C ARG A 6 -67.16 -31.58 21.07
N VAL A 7 -66.80 -30.83 22.11
CA VAL A 7 -67.74 -30.46 23.18
C VAL A 7 -67.44 -29.08 23.79
N THR A 8 -68.27 -28.23 23.62
CA THR A 8 -69.04 -27.11 24.16
C THR A 8 -68.76 -26.61 25.59
N LEU A 9 -68.81 -25.25 25.70
CA LEU A 9 -68.89 -24.41 26.90
C LEU A 9 -70.19 -24.62 27.73
N PRO A 10 -70.22 -24.15 29.01
CA PRO A 10 -71.31 -23.23 29.37
C PRO A 10 -70.94 -22.03 30.29
N THR A 11 -71.76 -21.08 30.17
CA THR A 11 -72.18 -19.79 30.67
C THR A 11 -72.17 -19.53 32.18
N ARG A 12 -71.93 -18.26 32.48
CA ARG A 12 -72.04 -17.33 33.65
C ARG A 12 -73.08 -17.62 34.72
N PRO A 13 -72.99 -16.99 35.97
CA PRO A 13 -73.42 -15.60 36.13
C PRO A 13 -72.63 -14.71 37.16
N ARG A 14 -73.06 -13.43 37.14
CA ARG A 14 -72.57 -12.26 37.90
C ARG A 14 -72.92 -12.32 39.41
N VAL A 15 -72.09 -11.71 40.27
CA VAL A 15 -72.53 -10.90 41.43
C VAL A 15 -71.44 -9.82 41.73
N LEU A 16 -71.97 -8.58 41.95
CA LEU A 16 -71.20 -7.41 42.44
C LEU A 16 -70.86 -7.52 43.95
N CYS A 17 -69.71 -7.00 44.35
CA CYS A 17 -69.58 -6.24 45.58
C CYS A 17 -68.36 -5.32 45.58
N PHE A 18 -68.59 -4.06 45.97
CA PHE A 18 -67.61 -2.99 46.13
C PHE A 18 -66.70 -3.26 47.36
N GLN A 19 -65.37 -3.05 47.19
CA GLN A 19 -64.53 -2.45 48.23
C GLN A 19 -63.23 -1.89 47.63
N THR A 20 -62.99 -0.66 48.02
CA THR A 20 -61.87 0.20 47.71
C THR A 20 -60.54 -0.34 48.28
N MET A 21 -59.52 -0.60 47.47
CA MET A 21 -58.15 -0.69 47.95
C MET A 21 -57.17 -0.13 46.91
N HIS A 22 -56.29 0.74 47.39
CA HIS A 22 -55.21 1.39 46.65
C HIS A 22 -54.34 0.36 45.92
N ARG A 23 -54.23 0.49 44.61
CA ARG A 23 -53.24 -0.22 43.80
C ARG A 23 -52.10 0.72 43.42
N ILE A 24 -50.93 0.48 44.04
CA ILE A 24 -49.65 0.98 43.59
C ILE A 24 -49.37 0.30 42.25
N PHE A 25 -49.38 1.09 41.14
CA PHE A 25 -48.87 0.65 39.85
C PHE A 25 -47.37 0.74 39.84
N VAL A 26 -46.67 -0.38 39.98
CA VAL A 26 -45.25 -0.49 39.62
C VAL A 26 -45.21 -0.66 38.09
N ALA A 27 -44.97 0.44 37.37
CA ALA A 27 -44.64 0.39 35.96
C ALA A 27 -43.21 -0.12 35.80
N ILE A 28 -43.05 -1.37 35.41
CA ILE A 28 -41.74 -1.88 34.91
C ILE A 28 -41.50 -1.26 33.53
N LEU A 29 -40.76 -0.18 33.49
CA LEU A 29 -40.16 0.37 32.28
C LEU A 29 -39.06 -0.58 31.83
N LEU A 30 -39.34 -1.41 30.82
CA LEU A 30 -38.34 -2.10 30.02
C LEU A 30 -37.59 -1.02 29.23
N PHE A 31 -36.49 -0.53 29.79
CA PHE A 31 -35.50 0.23 29.03
C PHE A 31 -34.84 -0.74 28.05
N SER A 32 -35.28 -0.74 26.80
CA SER A 32 -34.45 -1.20 25.68
C SER A 32 -33.25 -0.27 25.62
N SER A 33 -32.12 -0.70 26.16
CA SER A 33 -30.86 0.02 25.99
C SER A 33 -30.48 -0.04 24.50
N VAL A 34 -30.88 0.97 23.74
CA VAL A 34 -30.22 1.30 22.48
C VAL A 34 -28.79 1.66 22.86
N SER A 35 -27.86 0.74 22.64
CA SER A 35 -26.43 1.01 22.78
C SER A 35 -26.09 2.08 21.74
N LEU A 36 -26.02 3.33 22.15
CA LEU A 36 -25.38 4.39 21.36
C LEU A 36 -23.94 3.96 21.07
N PRO A 37 -23.40 4.19 19.88
CA PRO A 37 -22.02 3.92 19.60
C PRO A 37 -21.15 4.60 20.67
N GLN A 38 -20.36 3.80 21.38
CA GLN A 38 -19.53 4.29 22.48
C GLN A 38 -18.49 5.22 21.87
N GLN A 39 -18.54 6.49 22.23
CA GLN A 39 -17.64 7.53 21.74
C GLN A 39 -16.20 7.15 22.12
N LYS A 40 -15.25 7.32 21.19
CA LYS A 40 -13.83 7.10 21.45
C LYS A 40 -13.37 7.96 22.63
N PRO A 41 -12.45 7.45 23.46
CA PRO A 41 -11.89 8.29 24.53
C PRO A 41 -11.24 9.55 23.94
N ASP A 42 -11.60 10.71 24.44
CA ASP A 42 -11.06 11.99 23.97
C ASP A 42 -9.53 12.02 23.97
N SER A 43 -8.91 11.32 24.90
CA SER A 43 -7.46 11.20 25.01
C SER A 43 -6.79 10.44 23.85
N LEU A 44 -7.41 9.38 23.30
CA LEU A 44 -6.89 8.69 22.11
C LEU A 44 -7.06 9.54 20.85
N THR A 45 -8.22 10.14 20.68
CA THR A 45 -8.51 11.02 19.54
C THR A 45 -7.57 12.24 19.53
N GLN A 46 -7.35 12.86 20.69
CA GLN A 46 -6.43 14.00 20.79
C GLN A 46 -4.98 13.57 20.51
N LEU A 47 -4.54 12.45 21.07
CA LEU A 47 -3.21 11.89 20.80
C LEU A 47 -3.02 11.64 19.30
N ALA A 48 -3.99 11.01 18.65
CA ALA A 48 -3.94 10.72 17.22
C ALA A 48 -3.86 12.00 16.37
N SER A 49 -4.69 12.99 16.67
CA SER A 49 -4.69 14.28 15.96
C SER A 49 -3.35 14.99 16.07
N ASP A 50 -2.79 15.08 17.29
CA ASP A 50 -1.49 15.70 17.54
C ASP A 50 -0.36 14.96 16.81
N PHE A 51 -0.39 13.61 16.87
CA PHE A 51 0.60 12.77 16.22
C PHE A 51 0.54 12.90 14.69
N TRP A 52 -0.63 12.84 14.06
CA TRP A 52 -0.73 12.96 12.61
C TRP A 52 -0.32 14.33 12.11
N THR A 53 -0.68 15.40 12.83
CA THR A 53 -0.22 16.76 12.51
C THR A 53 1.32 16.84 12.55
N TRP A 54 1.93 16.29 13.59
CA TRP A 54 3.38 16.20 13.71
C TRP A 54 3.99 15.32 12.61
N ARG A 55 3.37 14.16 12.34
CA ARG A 55 3.88 13.20 11.34
C ARG A 55 3.90 13.77 9.92
N HIS A 56 2.89 14.55 9.54
CA HIS A 56 2.85 15.22 8.24
C HIS A 56 4.07 16.13 8.01
N THR A 57 4.56 16.79 9.04
CA THR A 57 5.75 17.64 8.95
C THR A 57 7.03 16.83 8.71
N TYR A 58 7.14 15.63 9.33
CA TYR A 58 8.40 14.89 9.37
C TYR A 58 8.40 13.57 8.56
N ARG A 59 7.29 13.19 7.94
CA ARG A 59 7.22 11.96 7.13
C ARG A 59 8.21 12.04 5.96
N PRO A 60 9.12 11.06 5.80
CA PRO A 60 10.01 10.99 4.64
C PRO A 60 9.23 10.64 3.36
N PHE A 61 9.81 10.90 2.21
CA PHE A 61 9.41 10.23 0.97
C PHE A 61 9.92 8.78 1.01
N SER A 62 9.12 7.83 0.58
CA SER A 62 9.45 6.40 0.68
C SER A 62 8.79 5.62 -0.45
N PHE A 63 9.49 4.60 -0.95
CA PHE A 63 8.96 3.69 -1.98
C PHE A 63 7.86 2.76 -1.46
N ASP A 64 7.80 2.49 -0.16
CA ASP A 64 6.77 1.67 0.44
C ASP A 64 5.45 2.41 0.66
N ASP A 65 5.39 3.69 0.29
CA ASP A 65 4.17 4.49 0.28
C ASP A 65 3.43 4.32 -1.06
N VAL A 66 2.88 3.16 -1.28
CA VAL A 66 1.81 3.02 -2.27
C VAL A 66 0.49 3.07 -1.53
N PRO A 67 -0.24 4.09 -1.60
CA PRO A 67 -0.31 5.27 -2.47
C PRO A 67 0.61 6.38 -2.03
N ARG A 68 0.87 7.28 -2.97
CA ARG A 68 1.55 8.53 -2.64
C ARG A 68 0.72 9.33 -1.64
N LEU A 69 1.24 9.43 -0.44
CA LEU A 69 0.63 10.27 0.58
C LEU A 69 0.96 11.73 0.24
N GLU A 70 -0.06 12.57 0.21
CA GLU A 70 0.18 14.00 0.01
C GLU A 70 1.04 14.54 1.14
N ARG A 71 2.18 15.11 0.77
CA ARG A 71 3.11 15.73 1.69
C ARG A 71 3.12 17.22 1.42
N GLY A 72 2.64 18.00 2.37
CA GLY A 72 2.60 19.46 2.26
C GLY A 72 3.95 20.05 1.88
N GLY A 73 3.95 21.21 1.23
CA GLY A 73 5.05 21.88 0.53
C GLY A 73 6.29 22.26 1.35
N GLU A 74 6.45 21.78 2.57
CA GLU A 74 7.65 22.06 3.36
C GLU A 74 8.78 21.10 3.02
N VAL A 75 9.98 21.65 2.92
CA VAL A 75 11.22 20.89 2.74
C VAL A 75 11.57 20.18 4.03
N ARG A 76 11.87 18.86 3.96
CA ARG A 76 12.32 18.11 5.12
C ARG A 76 13.76 18.47 5.45
N ASP A 77 13.98 18.84 6.70
CA ASP A 77 15.32 19.09 7.26
C ASP A 77 15.83 17.82 7.94
N TRP A 78 16.94 17.29 7.45
CA TRP A 78 17.62 16.08 7.94
C TRP A 78 18.84 16.42 8.84
N SER A 79 18.92 17.63 9.37
CA SER A 79 19.98 18.00 10.32
C SER A 79 19.89 17.16 11.60
N GLU A 80 21.04 16.93 12.23
CA GLU A 80 21.13 16.21 13.50
C GLU A 80 20.21 16.81 14.59
N ALA A 81 20.08 18.13 14.62
CA ALA A 81 19.22 18.83 15.56
C ALA A 81 17.72 18.48 15.36
N VAL A 82 17.26 18.43 14.10
CA VAL A 82 15.88 18.06 13.77
C VAL A 82 15.63 16.59 14.05
N ILE A 83 16.56 15.69 13.73
CA ILE A 83 16.45 14.27 14.06
C ILE A 83 16.39 14.05 15.57
N ALA A 84 17.22 14.76 16.34
CA ALA A 84 17.17 14.70 17.81
C ALA A 84 15.82 15.19 18.36
N LYS A 85 15.27 16.27 17.78
CA LYS A 85 13.94 16.77 18.12
C LYS A 85 12.85 15.72 17.80
N GLN A 86 12.89 15.10 16.62
CA GLN A 86 11.93 14.04 16.26
C GLN A 86 11.95 12.89 17.26
N ARG A 87 13.12 12.45 17.72
CA ARG A 87 13.26 11.42 18.77
C ARG A 87 12.65 11.84 20.10
N ALA A 88 12.86 13.09 20.50
CA ALA A 88 12.29 13.62 21.74
C ALA A 88 10.76 13.72 21.67
N ASP A 89 10.23 14.21 20.56
CA ASP A 89 8.79 14.31 20.30
C ASP A 89 8.13 12.93 20.27
N LEU A 90 8.74 11.95 19.54
CA LEU A 90 8.28 10.57 19.49
C LEU A 90 8.19 9.96 20.88
N SER A 91 9.23 10.12 21.70
CA SER A 91 9.21 9.62 23.09
C SER A 91 8.11 10.29 23.93
N GLY A 92 7.71 11.53 23.60
CA GLY A 92 6.55 12.19 24.19
C GLY A 92 5.23 11.53 23.80
N PHE A 93 5.05 11.22 22.52
CA PHE A 93 3.87 10.51 22.01
C PHE A 93 3.79 9.07 22.56
N GLU A 94 4.89 8.33 22.61
CA GLU A 94 4.95 6.98 23.18
C GLU A 94 4.48 6.96 24.64
N ARG A 95 4.98 7.88 25.48
CA ARG A 95 4.52 7.98 26.89
C ARG A 95 3.02 8.29 27.01
N ARG A 96 2.49 9.17 26.15
CA ARG A 96 1.04 9.47 26.12
C ARG A 96 0.24 8.24 25.74
N TRP A 97 0.69 7.48 24.73
CA TRP A 97 0.06 6.26 24.27
C TRP A 97 0.08 5.17 25.37
N GLU A 98 1.22 4.93 26.02
CA GLU A 98 1.38 3.97 27.10
C GLU A 98 0.56 4.32 28.35
N ALA A 99 0.27 5.59 28.56
CA ALA A 99 -0.57 6.04 29.67
C ALA A 99 -2.06 5.71 29.51
N LEU A 100 -2.50 5.41 28.29
CA LEU A 100 -3.87 4.96 28.02
C LEU A 100 -4.11 3.55 28.59
N ARG A 101 -5.36 3.26 28.98
CA ARG A 101 -5.76 1.99 29.59
C ARG A 101 -6.85 1.32 28.73
N PRO A 102 -6.46 0.61 27.64
CA PRO A 102 -7.42 0.07 26.68
C PRO A 102 -8.13 -1.21 27.12
N GLU A 103 -7.80 -1.78 28.29
CA GLU A 103 -8.23 -3.13 28.70
C GLU A 103 -9.75 -3.30 28.65
N SER A 104 -10.50 -2.28 29.09
CA SER A 104 -11.98 -2.30 29.14
C SER A 104 -12.65 -1.76 27.88
N TRP A 105 -11.89 -1.32 26.87
CA TRP A 105 -12.46 -0.71 25.67
C TRP A 105 -13.09 -1.77 24.74
N PRO A 106 -14.08 -1.38 23.91
CA PRO A 106 -14.57 -2.22 22.83
C PRO A 106 -13.46 -2.57 21.83
N ILE A 107 -13.61 -3.68 21.10
CA ILE A 107 -12.60 -4.16 20.13
C ILE A 107 -12.23 -3.06 19.13
N ALA A 108 -13.20 -2.37 18.55
CA ALA A 108 -12.92 -1.30 17.57
C ALA A 108 -12.00 -0.20 18.12
N GLN A 109 -12.20 0.22 19.37
CA GLN A 109 -11.32 1.20 20.00
C GLN A 109 -9.94 0.63 20.36
N LYS A 110 -9.87 -0.66 20.69
CA LYS A 110 -8.58 -1.35 20.88
C LYS A 110 -7.80 -1.47 19.57
N VAL A 111 -8.50 -1.67 18.46
CA VAL A 111 -7.91 -1.63 17.12
C VAL A 111 -7.30 -0.26 16.87
N ASP A 112 -8.04 0.82 17.07
CA ASP A 112 -7.54 2.18 16.88
C ASP A 112 -6.34 2.52 17.79
N TYR A 113 -6.36 2.05 19.04
CA TYR A 113 -5.22 2.17 19.95
C TYR A 113 -3.98 1.45 19.40
N ARG A 114 -4.14 0.23 18.85
CA ARG A 114 -3.04 -0.53 18.24
C ARG A 114 -2.54 0.12 16.94
N LEU A 115 -3.42 0.75 16.15
CA LEU A 115 -3.02 1.52 14.96
C LEU A 115 -2.06 2.65 15.33
N ILE A 116 -2.38 3.42 16.37
CA ILE A 116 -1.48 4.49 16.83
C ILE A 116 -0.17 3.91 17.36
N GLY A 117 -0.21 2.80 18.11
CA GLY A 117 1.00 2.11 18.56
C GLY A 117 1.90 1.65 17.43
N SER A 118 1.32 1.09 16.35
CA SER A 118 2.06 0.70 15.14
C SER A 118 2.64 1.92 14.41
N ALA A 119 1.88 3.01 14.26
CA ALA A 119 2.36 4.22 13.63
C ALA A 119 3.54 4.86 14.40
N LEU A 120 3.51 4.84 15.74
CA LEU A 120 4.64 5.25 16.58
C LEU A 120 5.85 4.33 16.39
N ALA A 121 5.61 3.01 16.35
CA ALA A 121 6.66 2.02 16.12
C ALA A 121 7.31 2.17 14.74
N ARG A 122 6.56 2.57 13.70
CA ARG A 122 7.11 2.89 12.37
C ARG A 122 8.06 4.08 12.43
N VAL A 123 7.74 5.14 13.16
CA VAL A 123 8.67 6.26 13.34
C VAL A 123 9.92 5.82 14.11
N ARG A 124 9.78 4.96 15.12
CA ARG A 124 10.92 4.36 15.84
C ARG A 124 11.79 3.52 14.91
N TRP A 125 11.18 2.73 14.04
CA TRP A 125 11.85 1.97 12.99
C TRP A 125 12.67 2.88 12.08
N GLU A 126 12.08 3.93 11.54
CA GLU A 126 12.72 4.88 10.61
C GLU A 126 13.88 5.66 11.24
N LEU A 127 13.74 6.05 12.52
CA LEU A 127 14.75 6.89 13.18
C LEU A 127 15.90 6.09 13.79
N ASP A 128 15.63 4.88 14.34
CA ASP A 128 16.59 4.23 15.24
C ASP A 128 16.90 2.77 14.89
N ILE A 129 15.94 1.99 14.37
CA ILE A 129 16.12 0.55 14.15
C ILE A 129 16.63 0.26 12.75
N ASN A 130 16.00 0.83 11.74
CA ASN A 130 16.48 0.84 10.36
C ASN A 130 16.66 2.29 9.88
N PRO A 131 17.64 3.03 10.40
CA PRO A 131 17.83 4.44 10.09
C PRO A 131 18.37 4.62 8.66
N ARG A 132 17.50 4.50 7.64
CA ARG A 132 17.90 4.67 6.24
C ARG A 132 18.59 6.01 6.00
N TRP A 133 18.14 7.08 6.65
CA TRP A 133 18.76 8.41 6.61
C TRP A 133 20.26 8.41 7.00
N GLN A 134 20.73 7.36 7.70
CA GLN A 134 22.12 7.24 8.12
C GLN A 134 22.90 6.17 7.34
N ARG A 135 22.25 5.11 6.89
CA ARG A 135 22.92 3.95 6.29
C ARG A 135 22.74 3.80 4.79
N ASP A 136 21.72 4.45 4.22
CA ASP A 136 21.28 4.26 2.85
C ASP A 136 21.34 5.55 2.03
N PRO A 137 22.33 5.68 1.13
CA PRO A 137 22.43 6.83 0.25
C PRO A 137 21.24 7.00 -0.72
N THR A 138 20.53 5.92 -1.07
CA THR A 138 19.34 6.00 -1.95
C THR A 138 18.20 6.76 -1.29
N PHE A 139 18.12 6.71 0.04
CA PHE A 139 17.17 7.50 0.82
C PHE A 139 17.19 8.99 0.44
N TYR A 140 18.38 9.58 0.25
CA TYR A 140 18.49 10.99 -0.13
C TYR A 140 18.15 11.25 -1.60
N ILE A 141 18.25 10.25 -2.46
CA ILE A 141 17.71 10.33 -3.84
C ILE A 141 16.18 10.38 -3.78
N GLU A 142 15.56 9.57 -2.93
CA GLU A 142 14.11 9.64 -2.69
C GLU A 142 13.67 11.01 -2.14
N GLN A 143 14.41 11.57 -1.15
CA GLN A 143 14.11 12.88 -0.57
C GLN A 143 14.33 14.06 -1.54
N THR A 144 15.00 13.85 -2.66
CA THR A 144 15.33 14.87 -3.68
C THR A 144 14.65 14.59 -5.01
N VAL A 145 15.17 13.67 -5.80
CA VAL A 145 14.63 13.32 -7.12
C VAL A 145 13.24 12.71 -6.99
N GLY A 146 13.03 11.80 -6.05
CA GLY A 146 11.71 11.20 -5.77
C GLY A 146 10.68 12.25 -5.34
N ALA A 147 11.07 13.18 -4.47
CA ALA A 147 10.21 14.28 -4.05
C ALA A 147 9.82 15.22 -5.22
N LEU A 148 10.72 15.45 -6.17
CA LEU A 148 10.43 16.21 -7.38
C LEU A 148 9.50 15.43 -8.31
N GLN A 149 9.71 14.12 -8.46
CA GLN A 149 8.87 13.23 -9.26
C GLN A 149 7.42 13.27 -8.78
N GLU A 150 7.15 13.16 -7.49
CA GLU A 150 5.79 13.17 -6.94
C GLU A 150 5.00 14.42 -7.34
N GLU A 151 5.65 15.58 -7.41
CA GLU A 151 4.98 16.83 -7.78
C GLU A 151 4.58 16.89 -9.26
N VAL A 152 5.22 16.10 -10.12
CA VAL A 152 4.95 16.11 -11.57
C VAL A 152 4.13 14.92 -12.06
N LEU A 153 3.85 13.92 -11.20
CA LEU A 153 3.01 12.77 -11.56
C LEU A 153 1.58 13.15 -11.96
N PRO A 154 0.88 14.09 -11.28
CA PRO A 154 -0.44 14.53 -11.72
C PRO A 154 -0.38 15.11 -13.13
N PRO A 155 -1.36 14.77 -14.01
CA PRO A 155 -1.38 15.31 -15.37
C PRO A 155 -1.50 16.84 -15.41
N PRO A 156 -0.86 17.51 -16.38
CA PRO A 156 -1.06 18.94 -16.59
C PRO A 156 -2.51 19.25 -17.04
N PRO A 157 -3.00 20.51 -16.92
CA PRO A 157 -2.24 21.72 -16.61
C PRO A 157 -1.90 21.88 -15.13
N PHE A 158 -0.70 22.37 -14.84
CA PHE A 158 -0.29 22.66 -13.47
C PHE A 158 -0.79 24.02 -13.01
N SER A 159 -1.29 24.10 -11.78
CA SER A 159 -1.61 25.38 -11.14
C SER A 159 -0.33 26.17 -10.82
N GLU A 160 -0.45 27.48 -10.63
CA GLU A 160 0.67 28.31 -10.20
C GLU A 160 1.28 27.82 -8.86
N ALA A 161 0.43 27.36 -7.93
CA ALA A 161 0.87 26.78 -6.66
C ALA A 161 1.72 25.53 -6.89
N ARG A 162 1.27 24.58 -7.71
CA ARG A 162 2.03 23.37 -8.05
C ARG A 162 3.34 23.68 -8.75
N CYS A 163 3.35 24.61 -9.71
CA CYS A 163 4.61 25.08 -10.30
C CYS A 163 5.56 25.64 -9.26
N GLY A 164 5.05 26.35 -8.26
CA GLY A 164 5.83 26.86 -7.12
C GLY A 164 6.45 25.74 -6.28
N GLU A 165 5.69 24.68 -6.02
CA GLU A 165 6.18 23.50 -5.28
C GLU A 165 7.25 22.73 -6.08
N ILE A 166 7.05 22.49 -7.37
CA ILE A 166 8.05 21.87 -8.25
C ILE A 166 9.37 22.67 -8.21
N VAL A 167 9.30 24.00 -8.33
CA VAL A 167 10.48 24.87 -8.23
C VAL A 167 11.15 24.74 -6.87
N MET A 168 10.38 24.80 -5.78
CA MET A 168 10.89 24.68 -4.41
C MET A 168 11.58 23.32 -4.20
N ARG A 169 11.01 22.20 -4.68
CA ARG A 169 11.64 20.87 -4.59
C ARG A 169 13.02 20.89 -5.27
N ALA A 170 13.09 21.41 -6.50
CA ALA A 170 14.35 21.51 -7.22
C ALA A 170 15.39 22.41 -6.52
N GLU A 171 14.98 23.56 -5.98
CA GLU A 171 15.84 24.49 -5.25
C GLU A 171 16.46 23.88 -3.97
N ASN A 172 15.79 22.90 -3.36
CA ASN A 172 16.25 22.30 -2.10
C ASN A 172 17.14 21.06 -2.26
N ILE A 173 17.26 20.50 -3.47
CA ILE A 173 18.12 19.34 -3.74
C ILE A 173 19.54 19.54 -3.20
N PRO A 174 20.26 20.66 -3.46
CA PRO A 174 21.60 20.82 -2.98
C PRO A 174 21.74 20.79 -1.45
N SER A 175 20.82 21.44 -0.72
CA SER A 175 20.89 21.51 0.75
C SER A 175 20.64 20.13 1.40
N ILE A 176 19.73 19.35 0.85
CA ILE A 176 19.44 17.99 1.35
C ILE A 176 20.65 17.08 1.12
N LEU A 177 21.32 17.18 -0.03
CA LEU A 177 22.52 16.38 -0.33
C LEU A 177 23.73 16.76 0.54
N GLU A 178 23.87 18.02 0.92
CA GLU A 178 24.91 18.41 1.89
C GLU A 178 24.61 17.82 3.29
N GLN A 179 23.35 17.78 3.72
CA GLN A 179 22.97 17.07 4.95
C GLN A 179 23.25 15.56 4.85
N ALA A 180 23.02 14.96 3.68
CA ALA A 180 23.34 13.56 3.41
C ALA A 180 24.82 13.25 3.67
N LYS A 181 25.73 14.08 3.15
CA LYS A 181 27.19 13.88 3.33
C LYS A 181 27.61 13.94 4.80
N VAL A 182 26.91 14.71 5.63
CA VAL A 182 27.15 14.80 7.09
C VAL A 182 26.59 13.58 7.82
N ASN A 183 25.39 13.12 7.47
CA ASN A 183 24.65 12.11 8.20
C ASN A 183 25.11 10.68 7.89
N LEU A 184 25.56 10.43 6.66
CA LEU A 184 25.75 9.08 6.16
C LEU A 184 26.94 8.37 6.81
N LYS A 185 26.63 7.18 7.33
CA LYS A 185 27.55 6.08 7.65
C LYS A 185 27.18 4.90 6.74
N ALA A 186 27.23 5.17 5.45
CA ALA A 186 26.66 4.32 4.42
C ALA A 186 27.25 2.91 4.40
N VAL A 187 26.47 1.96 3.90
CA VAL A 187 26.94 0.61 3.58
C VAL A 187 27.22 0.50 2.09
N THR A 188 28.24 -0.29 1.75
CA THR A 188 28.75 -0.41 0.37
C THR A 188 27.67 -0.78 -0.65
N PRO A 189 26.80 -1.81 -0.42
CA PRO A 189 25.78 -2.17 -1.41
C PRO A 189 24.83 -1.01 -1.73
N PHE A 190 24.33 -0.31 -0.73
CA PHE A 190 23.40 0.81 -0.94
C PHE A 190 24.08 2.02 -1.59
N ALA A 191 25.36 2.25 -1.26
CA ALA A 191 26.13 3.30 -1.94
C ALA A 191 26.34 2.96 -3.42
N GLN A 192 26.54 1.69 -3.76
CA GLN A 192 26.65 1.26 -5.16
C GLN A 192 25.34 1.47 -5.90
N LEU A 193 24.20 1.09 -5.31
CA LEU A 193 22.87 1.36 -5.90
C LEU A 193 22.67 2.86 -6.20
N ALA A 194 23.02 3.73 -5.25
CA ALA A 194 22.93 5.17 -5.44
C ALA A 194 23.85 5.70 -6.54
N ILE A 195 25.10 5.19 -6.62
CA ILE A 195 26.05 5.54 -7.68
C ILE A 195 25.52 5.16 -9.06
N ASP A 196 24.91 3.97 -9.17
CA ASP A 196 24.42 3.44 -10.43
C ASP A 196 23.15 4.16 -10.88
N SER A 197 22.21 4.43 -9.98
CA SER A 197 20.97 5.18 -10.25
C SER A 197 21.24 6.62 -10.70
N LEU A 198 22.34 7.23 -10.28
CA LEU A 198 22.76 8.58 -10.66
C LEU A 198 23.68 8.62 -11.90
N SER A 199 23.88 7.50 -12.61
CA SER A 199 24.87 7.41 -13.69
C SER A 199 24.59 8.35 -14.86
N ASP A 200 23.34 8.60 -15.17
CA ASP A 200 22.85 9.46 -16.28
C ASP A 200 22.02 10.66 -15.81
N ILE A 201 22.12 11.03 -14.53
CA ILE A 201 21.25 12.02 -13.89
C ILE A 201 21.23 13.38 -14.59
N ASP A 202 22.37 13.85 -15.10
CA ASP A 202 22.47 15.11 -15.85
C ASP A 202 21.59 15.11 -17.11
N SER A 203 21.57 13.99 -17.83
CA SER A 203 20.74 13.81 -19.03
C SER A 203 19.27 13.78 -18.66
N ARG A 204 18.92 13.07 -17.60
CA ARG A 204 17.54 12.97 -17.10
C ARG A 204 17.01 14.32 -16.62
N LEU A 205 17.73 15.03 -15.78
CA LEU A 205 17.30 16.33 -15.28
C LEU A 205 17.15 17.37 -16.40
N ARG A 206 17.96 17.28 -17.44
CA ARG A 206 17.81 18.13 -18.62
C ARG A 206 16.52 17.86 -19.37
N ARG A 207 16.12 16.58 -19.52
CA ARG A 207 14.82 16.20 -20.10
C ARG A 207 13.66 16.71 -19.24
N VAL A 208 13.76 16.60 -17.92
CA VAL A 208 12.78 17.15 -16.97
C VAL A 208 12.64 18.67 -17.16
N GLU A 209 13.75 19.39 -17.18
CA GLU A 209 13.76 20.84 -17.36
C GLU A 209 13.13 21.27 -18.69
N VAL A 210 13.57 20.65 -19.79
CA VAL A 210 13.05 20.97 -21.14
C VAL A 210 11.55 20.70 -21.22
N GLY A 211 11.08 19.59 -20.67
CA GLY A 211 9.67 19.21 -20.74
C GLY A 211 8.75 20.02 -19.82
N LEU A 212 9.22 20.43 -18.63
CA LEU A 212 8.42 21.20 -17.68
C LEU A 212 8.46 22.72 -17.91
N SER A 213 9.54 23.26 -18.44
CA SER A 213 9.70 24.71 -18.66
C SER A 213 8.55 25.35 -19.44
N PRO A 214 7.99 24.73 -20.51
CA PRO A 214 6.84 25.28 -21.23
C PRO A 214 5.55 25.31 -20.40
N LEU A 215 5.45 24.49 -19.34
CA LEU A 215 4.29 24.40 -18.46
C LEU A 215 4.31 25.44 -17.32
N MET A 216 5.42 26.18 -17.19
CA MET A 216 5.61 27.23 -16.20
C MET A 216 5.64 28.61 -16.86
N ALA A 217 5.28 29.65 -16.14
CA ALA A 217 5.24 31.02 -16.64
C ALA A 217 6.18 31.95 -15.88
N GLY A 218 6.69 32.99 -16.57
CA GLY A 218 7.42 34.11 -15.98
C GLY A 218 8.55 33.71 -15.04
N GLN A 219 8.57 34.32 -13.86
CA GLN A 219 9.62 34.15 -12.86
C GLN A 219 9.79 32.70 -12.36
N GLN A 220 8.72 31.89 -12.34
CA GLN A 220 8.83 30.49 -11.93
C GLN A 220 9.69 29.68 -12.89
N ARG A 221 9.56 29.90 -14.21
CA ARG A 221 10.38 29.24 -15.22
C ARG A 221 11.87 29.59 -15.05
N ASP A 222 12.16 30.89 -14.85
CA ASP A 222 13.55 31.34 -14.69
C ASP A 222 14.19 30.76 -13.42
N ARG A 223 13.42 30.72 -12.32
CA ARG A 223 13.86 30.07 -11.07
C ARG A 223 14.07 28.57 -11.28
N PHE A 224 13.17 27.90 -11.97
CA PHE A 224 13.27 26.46 -12.27
C PHE A 224 14.54 26.13 -13.05
N HIS A 225 14.84 26.90 -14.11
CA HIS A 225 16.06 26.75 -14.88
C HIS A 225 17.32 26.83 -13.99
N VAL A 226 17.41 27.83 -13.13
CA VAL A 226 18.55 27.99 -12.21
C VAL A 226 18.60 26.85 -11.18
N ALA A 227 17.43 26.43 -10.66
CA ALA A 227 17.34 25.35 -9.69
C ALA A 227 17.78 24.01 -10.26
N MET A 228 17.35 23.68 -11.49
CA MET A 228 17.71 22.43 -12.16
C MET A 228 19.21 22.34 -12.46
N ALA A 229 19.84 23.44 -12.88
CA ALA A 229 21.28 23.47 -13.08
C ALA A 229 22.05 23.20 -11.77
N LYS A 230 21.60 23.80 -10.64
CA LYS A 230 22.21 23.54 -9.31
C LYS A 230 21.94 22.12 -8.82
N ALA A 231 20.73 21.60 -9.04
CA ALA A 231 20.36 20.23 -8.68
C ALA A 231 21.21 19.19 -9.43
N SER A 232 21.40 19.38 -10.74
CA SER A 232 22.26 18.51 -11.57
C SER A 232 23.69 18.48 -11.05
N SER A 233 24.30 19.65 -10.80
CA SER A 233 25.64 19.73 -10.21
C SER A 233 25.71 19.05 -8.84
N ALA A 234 24.75 19.29 -7.94
CA ALA A 234 24.77 18.72 -6.60
C ALA A 234 24.62 17.19 -6.60
N LEU A 235 23.80 16.62 -7.49
CA LEU A 235 23.65 15.17 -7.64
C LEU A 235 24.90 14.51 -8.24
N ALA A 236 25.53 15.17 -9.23
CA ALA A 236 26.80 14.73 -9.77
C ALA A 236 27.92 14.74 -8.71
N ASP A 237 28.01 15.81 -7.91
CA ASP A 237 28.94 15.95 -6.78
C ASP A 237 28.67 14.90 -5.70
N TYR A 238 27.40 14.62 -5.40
CA TYR A 238 27.00 13.59 -4.44
C TYR A 238 27.42 12.19 -4.92
N ARG A 239 27.19 11.87 -6.19
CA ARG A 239 27.62 10.62 -6.80
C ARG A 239 29.15 10.46 -6.72
N GLU A 240 29.90 11.50 -7.02
CA GLU A 240 31.34 11.47 -6.96
C GLU A 240 31.86 11.34 -5.50
N TRP A 241 31.22 12.03 -4.55
CA TRP A 241 31.49 11.88 -3.12
C TRP A 241 31.27 10.42 -2.64
N LEU A 242 30.19 9.77 -3.09
CA LEU A 242 29.92 8.37 -2.77
C LEU A 242 31.04 7.46 -3.30
N LYS A 243 31.48 7.62 -4.56
CA LYS A 243 32.58 6.83 -5.15
C LYS A 243 33.90 6.98 -4.38
N GLN A 244 34.23 8.20 -3.97
CA GLN A 244 35.45 8.47 -3.21
C GLN A 244 35.44 7.85 -1.81
N ASN A 245 34.28 7.72 -1.20
CA ASN A 245 34.08 7.17 0.14
C ASN A 245 33.78 5.67 0.14
N LEU A 246 33.37 5.07 -0.99
CA LEU A 246 32.99 3.66 -1.12
C LEU A 246 34.01 2.67 -0.51
N PRO A 247 35.33 2.83 -0.68
CA PRO A 247 36.33 1.89 -0.10
C PRO A 247 36.36 1.89 1.44
N ARG A 248 35.75 2.87 2.10
CA ARG A 248 35.72 3.02 3.56
C ARG A 248 34.37 2.57 4.17
N MET A 249 33.39 2.27 3.35
CA MET A 249 32.04 1.86 3.79
C MET A 249 32.02 0.40 4.22
N LYS A 250 31.08 0.05 5.09
CA LYS A 250 30.88 -1.32 5.56
C LYS A 250 30.15 -2.15 4.51
N PRO A 251 30.52 -3.40 4.29
CA PRO A 251 29.85 -4.25 3.29
C PRO A 251 28.50 -4.82 3.78
N ASP A 252 28.28 -4.91 5.07
CA ASP A 252 27.12 -5.56 5.66
C ASP A 252 25.91 -4.60 5.71
N PHE A 253 24.84 -4.98 5.02
CA PHE A 253 23.59 -4.24 5.00
C PHE A 253 22.45 -4.96 5.74
N ALA A 254 22.65 -6.21 6.18
CA ALA A 254 21.62 -6.99 6.85
C ALA A 254 21.09 -6.30 8.11
N LEU A 255 19.81 -6.43 8.35
CA LEU A 255 19.17 -5.94 9.58
C LEU A 255 19.32 -6.93 10.73
N GLY A 256 19.28 -8.24 10.42
CA GLY A 256 19.25 -9.31 11.39
C GLY A 256 17.85 -9.57 11.98
N ALA A 257 17.74 -10.74 12.60
CA ALA A 257 16.45 -11.27 13.08
C ALA A 257 15.75 -10.38 14.12
N GLN A 258 16.50 -9.71 14.98
CA GLN A 258 15.90 -8.86 16.02
C GLN A 258 15.22 -7.61 15.44
N ALA A 259 15.88 -6.90 14.55
CA ALA A 259 15.34 -5.71 13.91
C ALA A 259 14.17 -6.09 12.97
N TYR A 260 14.32 -7.16 12.19
CA TYR A 260 13.25 -7.63 11.33
C TYR A 260 12.03 -8.09 12.13
N GLY A 261 12.23 -8.79 13.27
CA GLY A 261 11.15 -9.15 14.19
C GLY A 261 10.43 -7.94 14.80
N PHE A 262 11.16 -6.85 15.07
CA PHE A 262 10.51 -5.61 15.50
C PHE A 262 9.57 -5.07 14.41
N PHE A 263 10.02 -5.04 13.15
CA PHE A 263 9.18 -4.64 12.04
C PHE A 263 7.92 -5.50 11.96
N LEU A 264 8.08 -6.82 11.91
CA LEU A 264 6.95 -7.74 11.80
C LEU A 264 5.91 -7.54 12.91
N HIS A 265 6.37 -7.50 14.18
CA HIS A 265 5.44 -7.54 15.31
C HIS A 265 4.94 -6.18 15.75
N ARG A 266 5.72 -5.11 15.57
CA ARG A 266 5.39 -3.78 16.09
C ARG A 266 4.94 -2.80 15.01
N VAL A 267 5.45 -2.92 13.79
CA VAL A 267 5.10 -2.06 12.65
C VAL A 267 4.00 -2.69 11.82
N ALA A 268 4.25 -3.86 11.23
CA ALA A 268 3.29 -4.55 10.37
C ALA A 268 2.19 -5.31 11.14
N LEU A 269 2.34 -5.48 12.45
CA LEU A 269 1.42 -6.24 13.32
C LEU A 269 1.16 -7.66 12.83
N LEU A 270 2.18 -8.32 12.28
CA LEU A 270 2.16 -9.71 11.85
C LEU A 270 2.63 -10.62 13.00
N PRO A 271 1.94 -11.74 13.29
CA PRO A 271 2.31 -12.64 14.39
C PRO A 271 3.42 -13.63 14.02
N TYR A 272 3.86 -13.63 12.77
CA TYR A 272 4.70 -14.68 12.20
C TYR A 272 6.19 -14.45 12.45
N THR A 273 6.93 -15.56 12.63
CA THR A 273 8.40 -15.53 12.57
C THR A 273 8.87 -15.58 11.11
N PRO A 274 10.13 -15.20 10.82
CA PRO A 274 10.71 -15.35 9.49
C PRO A 274 10.55 -16.75 8.90
N GLU A 275 10.77 -17.80 9.71
CA GLU A 275 10.64 -19.20 9.29
C GLU A 275 9.19 -19.58 8.96
N GLN A 276 8.22 -19.02 9.68
CA GLN A 276 6.81 -19.21 9.37
C GLN A 276 6.43 -18.54 8.05
N LEU A 277 6.92 -17.31 7.81
CA LEU A 277 6.72 -16.61 6.54
C LEU A 277 7.28 -17.42 5.36
N LEU A 278 8.50 -17.94 5.48
CA LEU A 278 9.11 -18.80 4.46
C LEU A 278 8.30 -20.08 4.21
N THR A 279 7.76 -20.69 5.26
CA THR A 279 6.93 -21.90 5.14
C THR A 279 5.62 -21.61 4.41
N MET A 280 4.93 -20.51 4.77
CA MET A 280 3.68 -20.09 4.14
C MET A 280 3.90 -19.80 2.64
N ALA A 281 4.92 -19.01 2.33
CA ALA A 281 5.26 -18.66 0.96
C ALA A 281 5.65 -19.88 0.11
N ARG A 282 6.41 -20.82 0.68
CA ARG A 282 6.77 -22.06 -0.02
C ARG A 282 5.55 -22.92 -0.34
N GLN A 283 4.62 -23.07 0.59
CA GLN A 283 3.39 -23.82 0.37
C GLN A 283 2.53 -23.19 -0.74
N ASP A 284 2.41 -21.86 -0.75
CA ASP A 284 1.65 -21.19 -1.80
C ASP A 284 2.38 -21.20 -3.14
N PHE A 285 3.69 -21.06 -3.17
CA PHE A 285 4.50 -21.24 -4.38
C PHE A 285 4.25 -22.60 -5.04
N ASP A 286 4.31 -23.69 -4.25
CA ASP A 286 4.07 -25.06 -4.76
C ASP A 286 2.64 -25.21 -5.29
N ARG A 287 1.65 -24.64 -4.60
CA ARG A 287 0.25 -24.60 -5.05
C ARG A 287 0.10 -23.88 -6.38
N VAL A 288 0.64 -22.66 -6.46
CA VAL A 288 0.53 -21.80 -7.65
C VAL A 288 1.22 -22.44 -8.85
N LEU A 289 2.43 -22.98 -8.67
CA LEU A 289 3.17 -23.65 -9.76
C LEU A 289 2.42 -24.88 -10.28
N ALA A 290 1.77 -25.65 -9.38
CA ALA A 290 0.93 -26.77 -9.79
C ALA A 290 -0.29 -26.29 -10.59
N MET A 291 -0.96 -25.21 -10.16
CA MET A 291 -2.12 -24.65 -10.87
C MET A 291 -1.72 -24.07 -12.23
N GLU A 292 -0.61 -23.34 -12.31
CA GLU A 292 -0.03 -22.85 -13.57
C GLU A 292 0.22 -24.01 -14.55
N SER A 293 0.75 -25.14 -14.06
CA SER A 293 1.02 -26.32 -14.88
C SER A 293 -0.27 -26.94 -15.45
N TYR A 294 -1.36 -26.99 -14.66
CA TYR A 294 -2.65 -27.46 -15.14
C TYR A 294 -3.27 -26.49 -16.16
N GLU A 295 -3.17 -25.19 -15.93
CA GLU A 295 -3.66 -24.17 -16.84
C GLU A 295 -2.94 -24.25 -18.19
N HIS A 296 -1.61 -24.31 -18.16
CA HIS A 296 -0.78 -24.48 -19.36
C HIS A 296 -1.15 -25.74 -20.16
N GLN A 297 -1.32 -26.88 -19.47
CA GLN A 297 -1.70 -28.13 -20.13
C GLN A 297 -3.09 -28.06 -20.75
N ARG A 298 -4.04 -27.39 -20.13
CA ARG A 298 -5.41 -27.20 -20.65
C ARG A 298 -5.42 -26.39 -21.93
N ASP A 299 -4.52 -25.44 -22.04
CA ASP A 299 -4.55 -24.39 -23.06
C ASP A 299 -3.35 -24.39 -24.01
N LEU A 300 -2.73 -25.57 -24.21
CA LEU A 300 -1.53 -25.76 -25.06
C LEU A 300 -1.65 -25.09 -26.45
N ASN A 301 -2.84 -25.10 -27.04
CA ASN A 301 -3.11 -24.58 -28.38
C ASN A 301 -3.72 -23.17 -28.36
N ALA A 302 -3.84 -22.53 -27.19
CA ALA A 302 -4.34 -21.16 -27.13
C ALA A 302 -3.40 -20.20 -27.88
N PRO A 303 -3.94 -19.25 -28.66
CA PRO A 303 -3.11 -18.29 -29.39
C PRO A 303 -2.35 -17.39 -28.42
N ALA A 304 -1.20 -16.89 -28.86
CA ALA A 304 -0.47 -15.86 -28.11
C ALA A 304 -1.31 -14.58 -28.01
N LEU A 305 -1.13 -13.84 -26.90
CA LEU A 305 -1.73 -12.52 -26.75
C LEU A 305 -1.20 -11.57 -27.81
N LYS A 306 -2.04 -10.63 -28.21
CA LYS A 306 -1.67 -9.55 -29.12
C LYS A 306 -1.45 -8.28 -28.30
N MET A 307 -0.20 -7.88 -28.21
CA MET A 307 0.17 -6.59 -27.63
C MET A 307 -0.61 -5.45 -28.32
N ALA A 308 -0.94 -4.40 -27.60
CA ALA A 308 -1.47 -3.18 -28.16
C ALA A 308 -0.55 -2.67 -29.28
N ALA A 309 -1.11 -2.21 -30.38
CA ALA A 309 -0.31 -1.73 -31.53
C ALA A 309 0.29 -0.34 -31.26
N THR A 310 -0.42 0.48 -30.49
CA THR A 310 -0.02 1.84 -30.11
C THR A 310 -0.36 2.09 -28.65
N ALA A 311 0.23 3.13 -28.04
CA ALA A 311 -0.13 3.57 -26.69
C ALA A 311 -1.61 4.00 -26.61
N GLN A 312 -2.16 4.58 -27.68
CA GLN A 312 -3.57 4.97 -27.75
C GLN A 312 -4.49 3.74 -27.72
N ASP A 313 -4.10 2.65 -28.39
CA ASP A 313 -4.85 1.39 -28.32
C ASP A 313 -4.82 0.78 -26.90
N GLU A 314 -3.67 0.89 -26.21
CA GLU A 314 -3.53 0.41 -24.83
C GLU A 314 -4.40 1.23 -23.87
N VAL A 315 -4.40 2.57 -24.00
CA VAL A 315 -5.28 3.47 -23.23
C VAL A 315 -6.75 3.12 -23.48
N ALA A 316 -7.17 2.98 -24.73
CA ALA A 316 -8.56 2.67 -25.07
C ALA A 316 -8.99 1.28 -24.54
N ARG A 317 -8.09 0.29 -24.53
CA ARG A 317 -8.34 -1.02 -23.88
C ARG A 317 -8.55 -0.85 -22.38
N MET A 318 -7.69 -0.09 -21.72
CA MET A 318 -7.80 0.13 -20.27
C MET A 318 -9.12 0.81 -19.88
N GLU A 319 -9.55 1.84 -20.62
CA GLU A 319 -10.83 2.50 -20.40
C GLU A 319 -12.02 1.52 -20.55
N HIS A 320 -11.96 0.66 -21.57
CA HIS A 320 -12.96 -0.41 -21.75
C HIS A 320 -12.93 -1.41 -20.61
N ASP A 321 -11.75 -1.83 -20.19
CA ASP A 321 -11.54 -2.86 -19.17
C ASP A 321 -11.95 -2.35 -17.78
N ASP A 322 -11.61 -1.11 -17.41
CA ASP A 322 -12.09 -0.49 -16.16
C ASP A 322 -13.63 -0.52 -16.07
N ALA A 323 -14.30 -0.08 -17.13
CA ALA A 323 -15.77 -0.10 -17.19
C ALA A 323 -16.34 -1.54 -17.14
N SER A 324 -15.66 -2.50 -17.77
CA SER A 324 -16.06 -3.91 -17.79
C SER A 324 -15.87 -4.58 -16.44
N ILE A 325 -14.71 -4.37 -15.78
CA ILE A 325 -14.40 -4.90 -14.46
C ILE A 325 -15.39 -4.37 -13.43
N ARG A 326 -15.71 -3.06 -13.44
CA ARG A 326 -16.71 -2.48 -12.54
C ARG A 326 -18.09 -3.14 -12.70
N ARG A 327 -18.55 -3.35 -13.92
CA ARG A 327 -19.80 -4.08 -14.20
C ARG A 327 -19.72 -5.52 -13.70
N TYR A 328 -18.63 -6.21 -13.98
CA TYR A 328 -18.41 -7.59 -13.56
C TYR A 328 -18.53 -7.77 -12.04
N LEU A 329 -17.87 -6.89 -11.26
CA LEU A 329 -17.94 -6.90 -9.80
C LEU A 329 -19.38 -6.76 -9.27
N VAL A 330 -20.17 -5.89 -9.88
CA VAL A 330 -21.58 -5.65 -9.48
C VAL A 330 -22.48 -6.80 -9.90
N GLU A 331 -22.40 -7.25 -11.16
CA GLU A 331 -23.25 -8.32 -11.71
C GLU A 331 -23.02 -9.67 -11.01
N HIS A 332 -21.78 -9.97 -10.65
CA HIS A 332 -21.42 -11.19 -9.92
C HIS A 332 -21.49 -11.04 -8.40
N GLN A 333 -21.94 -9.89 -7.89
CA GLN A 333 -22.07 -9.62 -6.45
C GLN A 333 -20.77 -9.85 -5.67
N ILE A 334 -19.63 -9.46 -6.25
CA ILE A 334 -18.31 -9.63 -5.65
C ILE A 334 -17.99 -8.47 -4.71
N LEU A 335 -18.23 -7.22 -5.15
CA LEU A 335 -17.87 -6.00 -4.41
C LEU A 335 -18.86 -4.88 -4.79
N THR A 336 -19.20 -4.01 -3.85
CA THR A 336 -19.97 -2.81 -4.13
C THR A 336 -19.08 -1.76 -4.80
N VAL A 337 -19.52 -1.27 -5.97
CA VAL A 337 -18.84 -0.21 -6.70
C VAL A 337 -19.64 1.08 -6.59
N PRO A 338 -19.21 2.06 -5.77
CA PRO A 338 -19.89 3.36 -5.71
C PRO A 338 -19.86 4.06 -7.07
N PRO A 339 -21.00 4.60 -7.53
CA PRO A 339 -21.09 5.18 -8.89
C PRO A 339 -20.32 6.50 -9.05
N ASP A 340 -19.91 7.12 -7.94
CA ASP A 340 -19.19 8.40 -7.90
C ASP A 340 -17.68 8.22 -7.68
N LEU A 341 -17.17 6.99 -7.70
CA LEU A 341 -15.73 6.77 -7.66
C LEU A 341 -15.09 7.11 -9.00
N PRO A 342 -14.01 7.92 -8.99
CA PRO A 342 -13.23 8.23 -10.19
C PRO A 342 -12.67 6.98 -10.86
N HIS A 343 -12.17 7.15 -12.07
CA HIS A 343 -11.53 6.10 -12.85
C HIS A 343 -10.01 6.12 -12.67
N TRP A 344 -9.38 4.99 -12.97
CA TRP A 344 -7.94 4.90 -13.09
C TRP A 344 -7.61 4.62 -14.55
N THR A 345 -6.74 5.45 -15.14
CA THR A 345 -6.51 5.48 -16.58
C THR A 345 -5.02 5.42 -16.93
N LEU A 346 -4.73 4.96 -18.14
CA LEU A 346 -3.38 5.01 -18.68
C LEU A 346 -3.17 6.31 -19.48
N ARG A 347 -1.95 6.83 -19.46
CA ARG A 347 -1.50 7.94 -20.30
C ARG A 347 -0.10 7.70 -20.81
N LEU A 348 0.16 8.08 -22.07
CA LEU A 348 1.52 8.05 -22.61
C LEU A 348 2.40 9.03 -21.82
N ALA A 349 3.51 8.52 -21.29
CA ALA A 349 4.45 9.33 -20.52
C ALA A 349 5.12 10.38 -21.41
N PRO A 350 4.98 11.69 -21.09
CA PRO A 350 5.79 12.71 -21.74
C PRO A 350 7.26 12.56 -21.33
N ASP A 351 8.16 13.16 -22.08
CA ASP A 351 9.60 12.97 -21.90
C ASP A 351 10.09 13.34 -20.48
N TYR A 352 9.47 14.34 -19.86
CA TYR A 352 9.82 14.73 -18.48
C TYR A 352 9.37 13.71 -17.42
N ILE A 353 8.31 12.94 -17.66
CA ILE A 353 7.90 11.82 -16.80
C ILE A 353 8.79 10.62 -17.04
N ALA A 354 9.02 10.25 -18.32
CA ALA A 354 9.88 9.13 -18.68
C ALA A 354 11.33 9.30 -18.17
N ALA A 355 11.75 10.53 -17.89
CA ALA A 355 13.04 10.82 -17.29
C ALA A 355 13.18 10.35 -15.83
N PHE A 356 12.06 10.11 -15.13
CA PHE A 356 12.05 9.58 -13.75
C PHE A 356 11.97 8.05 -13.66
N ASP A 357 11.89 7.34 -14.80
CA ASP A 357 11.86 5.87 -14.81
C ASP A 357 13.00 5.28 -13.97
N GLY A 358 12.67 4.42 -13.01
CA GLY A 358 13.62 3.84 -12.04
C GLY A 358 13.95 4.70 -10.81
N PHE A 359 13.29 5.86 -10.61
CA PHE A 359 13.35 6.61 -9.35
C PHE A 359 12.10 6.45 -8.47
N GLY A 360 11.08 5.78 -8.97
CA GLY A 360 9.83 5.48 -8.28
C GLY A 360 8.75 5.06 -9.28
N GLU A 361 7.61 4.64 -8.77
CA GLU A 361 6.46 4.31 -9.59
C GLU A 361 5.95 5.53 -10.35
N LEU A 362 5.43 5.29 -11.56
CA LEU A 362 4.88 6.34 -12.43
C LEU A 362 3.36 6.42 -12.32
N ASP A 363 2.82 6.19 -11.12
CA ASP A 363 1.40 6.20 -10.82
C ASP A 363 1.01 7.42 -9.99
N ASP A 364 -0.04 8.11 -10.43
CA ASP A 364 -0.77 9.10 -9.65
C ASP A 364 -2.08 8.48 -9.13
N PHE A 365 -2.07 7.99 -7.90
CA PHE A 365 -3.26 7.48 -7.23
C PHE A 365 -4.12 8.59 -6.60
N THR A 366 -3.94 9.83 -7.01
CA THR A 366 -4.57 11.00 -6.41
C THR A 366 -4.21 11.17 -4.92
N GLY A 367 -5.01 11.87 -4.15
CA GLY A 367 -4.79 12.10 -2.73
C GLY A 367 -6.00 12.75 -2.08
N PRO A 368 -5.98 13.00 -0.75
CA PRO A 368 -7.09 13.62 -0.04
C PRO A 368 -7.57 14.95 -0.63
N SER A 369 -6.70 15.73 -1.25
CA SER A 369 -7.07 17.00 -1.91
C SER A 369 -7.73 16.82 -3.27
N ARG A 370 -7.68 15.61 -3.87
CA ARG A 370 -8.09 15.31 -5.25
C ARG A 370 -9.02 14.10 -5.36
N LEU A 371 -9.87 13.84 -4.35
CA LEU A 371 -10.72 12.65 -4.26
C LEU A 371 -11.70 12.45 -5.43
N ASN A 372 -11.97 13.48 -6.20
CA ASN A 372 -12.90 13.45 -7.34
C ASN A 372 -12.17 13.49 -8.69
N GLN A 373 -10.85 13.28 -8.70
CA GLN A 373 -10.05 13.23 -9.93
C GLN A 373 -9.70 11.79 -10.25
N ASP A 374 -9.57 11.51 -11.54
CA ASP A 374 -9.10 10.21 -12.02
C ASP A 374 -7.63 10.01 -11.67
N GLY A 375 -7.29 8.77 -11.30
CA GLY A 375 -5.91 8.33 -11.18
C GLY A 375 -5.27 8.12 -12.55
N THR A 376 -3.95 8.14 -12.59
CA THR A 376 -3.21 8.01 -13.87
C THR A 376 -1.99 7.12 -13.67
N ARG A 377 -1.82 6.13 -14.56
CA ARG A 377 -0.53 5.47 -14.77
C ARG A 377 0.11 5.97 -16.05
N TRP A 378 1.35 6.42 -15.96
CA TRP A 378 2.13 6.80 -17.11
C TRP A 378 2.80 5.60 -17.75
N ILE A 379 2.52 5.33 -19.03
CA ILE A 379 3.03 4.18 -19.77
C ILE A 379 4.04 4.58 -20.84
N GLN A 380 4.92 3.65 -21.18
CA GLN A 380 5.77 3.71 -22.35
C GLN A 380 5.02 3.15 -23.57
N PRO A 381 5.41 3.48 -24.82
CA PRO A 381 4.83 2.86 -26.00
C PRO A 381 4.98 1.33 -25.96
N PRO A 382 3.95 0.55 -26.37
CA PRO A 382 4.05 -0.90 -26.45
C PRO A 382 5.25 -1.34 -27.30
N SER A 383 6.03 -2.29 -26.77
CA SER A 383 7.22 -2.84 -27.40
C SER A 383 7.51 -4.27 -26.91
N PRO A 384 8.00 -5.16 -27.76
CA PRO A 384 8.46 -6.48 -27.32
C PRO A 384 9.58 -6.45 -26.28
N ASP A 385 10.31 -5.34 -26.20
CA ASP A 385 11.46 -5.13 -25.31
C ASP A 385 11.07 -4.50 -23.96
N LEU A 386 9.77 -4.29 -23.70
CA LEU A 386 9.29 -3.80 -22.41
C LEU A 386 9.70 -4.75 -21.28
N PRO A 387 10.00 -4.19 -20.07
CA PRO A 387 10.24 -4.97 -18.88
C PRO A 387 9.07 -5.91 -18.55
N TYR A 388 9.32 -6.92 -17.74
CA TYR A 388 8.42 -8.03 -17.43
C TYR A 388 6.96 -7.61 -17.16
N PHE A 389 6.74 -6.72 -16.22
CA PHE A 389 5.38 -6.25 -15.89
C PHE A 389 4.75 -5.42 -17.01
N HIS A 390 5.48 -4.43 -17.55
CA HIS A 390 4.98 -3.57 -18.61
C HIS A 390 4.63 -4.34 -19.88
N LYS A 391 5.37 -5.41 -20.17
CA LYS A 391 5.06 -6.31 -21.28
C LYS A 391 3.76 -7.07 -21.05
N ALA A 392 3.51 -7.54 -19.83
CA ALA A 392 2.25 -8.19 -19.49
C ALA A 392 1.07 -7.23 -19.62
N TYR A 393 1.21 -5.99 -19.16
CA TYR A 393 0.19 -4.94 -19.23
C TYR A 393 -0.15 -4.55 -20.68
N ALA A 394 0.85 -4.37 -21.53
CA ALA A 394 0.65 -4.07 -22.94
C ALA A 394 0.01 -5.24 -23.71
N ASN A 395 0.14 -6.47 -23.25
CA ASN A 395 -0.51 -7.65 -23.81
C ASN A 395 -1.99 -7.76 -23.38
N ASP A 396 -2.30 -7.53 -22.09
CA ASP A 396 -3.66 -7.52 -21.56
C ASP A 396 -3.75 -6.50 -20.40
N THR A 397 -4.41 -5.39 -20.63
CA THR A 397 -4.53 -4.28 -19.68
C THR A 397 -5.27 -4.66 -18.41
N ARG A 398 -6.07 -5.74 -18.40
CA ARG A 398 -6.73 -6.25 -17.20
C ARG A 398 -5.73 -6.72 -16.14
N THR A 399 -4.53 -7.15 -16.52
CA THR A 399 -3.50 -7.63 -15.58
C THR A 399 -3.00 -6.50 -14.67
N THR A 400 -2.89 -5.27 -15.18
CA THR A 400 -2.58 -4.09 -14.36
C THR A 400 -3.84 -3.45 -13.82
N GLY A 401 -4.93 -3.40 -14.60
CA GLY A 401 -6.20 -2.77 -14.20
C GLY A 401 -6.79 -3.35 -12.92
N VAL A 402 -6.67 -4.66 -12.71
CA VAL A 402 -7.14 -5.34 -11.50
C VAL A 402 -6.25 -5.02 -10.30
N HIS A 403 -4.94 -4.98 -10.47
CA HIS A 403 -4.01 -4.72 -9.37
C HIS A 403 -3.94 -3.24 -9.00
N GLU A 404 -3.66 -2.38 -9.96
CA GLU A 404 -3.43 -0.95 -9.73
C GLU A 404 -4.74 -0.14 -9.71
N GLY A 405 -5.73 -0.55 -10.50
CA GLY A 405 -6.98 0.18 -10.70
C GLY A 405 -8.13 -0.34 -9.85
N VAL A 406 -9.00 -1.17 -10.45
CA VAL A 406 -10.24 -1.69 -9.87
C VAL A 406 -10.26 -3.23 -9.93
N PRO A 407 -10.42 -3.91 -8.80
CA PRO A 407 -10.69 -3.43 -7.44
C PRO A 407 -9.44 -3.19 -6.59
N GLY A 408 -8.26 -3.10 -7.19
CA GLY A 408 -6.97 -3.00 -6.50
C GLY A 408 -6.71 -1.64 -5.84
N HIS A 409 -5.47 -1.16 -5.99
CA HIS A 409 -4.93 -0.02 -5.23
C HIS A 409 -5.76 1.25 -5.32
N PHE A 410 -5.98 1.78 -6.52
CA PHE A 410 -6.70 3.04 -6.69
C PHE A 410 -8.11 3.00 -6.08
N PHE A 411 -8.81 1.89 -6.31
CA PHE A 411 -10.18 1.70 -5.81
C PHE A 411 -10.20 1.60 -4.27
N GLN A 412 -9.35 0.74 -3.68
CA GLN A 412 -9.26 0.56 -2.24
C GLN A 412 -8.89 1.87 -1.53
N LEU A 413 -7.93 2.62 -2.07
CA LEU A 413 -7.47 3.87 -1.48
C LEU A 413 -8.52 4.96 -1.57
N SER A 414 -9.25 5.02 -2.68
CA SER A 414 -10.39 5.93 -2.82
C SER A 414 -11.46 5.69 -1.76
N LEU A 415 -11.69 4.42 -1.38
CA LEU A 415 -12.58 4.05 -0.28
C LEU A 415 -11.97 4.38 1.08
N ALA A 416 -10.70 4.03 1.30
CA ALA A 416 -9.99 4.27 2.56
C ALA A 416 -9.97 5.75 2.94
N ARG A 417 -9.74 6.64 1.98
CA ARG A 417 -9.75 8.10 2.17
C ARG A 417 -11.13 8.67 2.51
N ARG A 418 -12.20 7.93 2.24
CA ARG A 418 -13.59 8.27 2.61
C ARG A 418 -13.98 7.72 3.98
N ASN A 419 -13.11 6.98 4.66
CA ASN A 419 -13.39 6.43 5.99
C ASN A 419 -13.71 7.59 6.96
N PRO A 420 -14.85 7.54 7.69
CA PRO A 420 -15.24 8.61 8.61
C PRO A 420 -14.33 8.71 9.83
N ASP A 421 -13.64 7.63 10.18
CA ASP A 421 -12.71 7.61 11.30
C ASP A 421 -11.37 8.23 10.91
N PRO A 422 -10.95 9.35 11.54
CA PRO A 422 -9.72 10.01 11.17
C PRO A 422 -8.46 9.18 11.47
N ILE A 423 -8.48 8.29 12.46
CA ILE A 423 -7.34 7.42 12.75
C ILE A 423 -7.14 6.44 11.59
N ARG A 424 -8.22 5.80 11.13
CA ARG A 424 -8.18 4.83 10.04
C ARG A 424 -7.92 5.47 8.68
N ARG A 425 -8.40 6.70 8.48
CA ARG A 425 -8.17 7.45 7.25
C ARG A 425 -6.72 7.88 7.07
N GLU A 426 -6.03 8.26 8.16
CA GLU A 426 -4.65 8.70 8.15
C GLU A 426 -3.63 7.55 8.24
N TYR A 427 -4.08 6.38 8.74
CA TYR A 427 -3.19 5.24 8.88
C TYR A 427 -2.94 4.59 7.53
N TYR A 428 -1.69 4.24 7.27
CA TYR A 428 -1.26 3.53 6.09
C TYR A 428 -0.35 2.35 6.46
N ASP A 429 -0.61 1.22 5.80
CA ASP A 429 0.23 0.03 5.85
C ASP A 429 0.23 -0.68 4.49
N SER A 430 1.41 -0.93 3.94
CA SER A 430 1.58 -1.59 2.63
C SER A 430 1.06 -3.03 2.64
N GLY A 431 1.06 -3.72 3.80
CA GLY A 431 0.54 -5.08 3.92
C GLY A 431 -0.94 -5.21 3.57
N VAL A 432 -1.73 -4.19 3.87
CA VAL A 432 -3.15 -4.16 3.47
C VAL A 432 -3.30 -3.80 2.01
N ASN A 433 -2.64 -2.76 1.57
CA ASN A 433 -2.78 -2.24 0.21
C ASN A 433 -2.28 -3.27 -0.82
N GLU A 434 -1.05 -3.78 -0.66
CA GLU A 434 -0.48 -4.80 -1.53
C GLU A 434 -1.20 -6.14 -1.40
N GLY A 435 -1.59 -6.50 -0.18
CA GLY A 435 -2.39 -7.70 0.06
C GLY A 435 -3.72 -7.69 -0.68
N ILE A 436 -4.41 -6.54 -0.73
CA ILE A 436 -5.65 -6.35 -1.49
C ILE A 436 -5.37 -6.41 -3.00
N GLY A 437 -4.35 -5.71 -3.50
CA GLY A 437 -3.99 -5.73 -4.92
C GLY A 437 -3.73 -7.15 -5.42
N PHE A 438 -2.91 -7.89 -4.68
CA PHE A 438 -2.60 -9.27 -5.03
C PHE A 438 -3.79 -10.23 -4.82
N TYR A 439 -4.54 -10.10 -3.74
CA TYR A 439 -5.77 -10.86 -3.54
C TYR A 439 -6.78 -10.62 -4.68
N ALA A 440 -6.90 -9.39 -5.17
CA ALA A 440 -7.77 -9.04 -6.29
C ALA A 440 -7.37 -9.77 -7.58
N GLU A 441 -6.07 -9.95 -7.87
CA GLU A 441 -5.61 -10.72 -9.02
C GLU A 441 -6.17 -12.17 -8.99
N GLU A 442 -5.98 -12.88 -7.87
CA GLU A 442 -6.43 -14.26 -7.72
C GLU A 442 -7.97 -14.35 -7.59
N MET A 443 -8.60 -13.42 -6.86
CA MET A 443 -10.05 -13.32 -6.75
C MET A 443 -10.72 -13.19 -8.12
N MET A 444 -10.24 -12.31 -8.98
CA MET A 444 -10.81 -12.10 -10.32
C MET A 444 -10.49 -13.25 -11.26
N LEU A 445 -9.35 -13.92 -11.10
CA LEU A 445 -9.03 -15.15 -11.80
C LEU A 445 -10.04 -16.26 -11.45
N GLN A 446 -10.31 -16.48 -10.16
CA GLN A 446 -11.24 -17.50 -9.69
C GLN A 446 -12.70 -17.15 -9.98
N ALA A 447 -13.03 -15.86 -10.02
CA ALA A 447 -14.37 -15.41 -10.42
C ALA A 447 -14.66 -15.58 -11.92
N GLY A 448 -13.65 -15.80 -12.77
CA GLY A 448 -13.79 -16.06 -14.21
C GLY A 448 -13.62 -14.82 -15.10
N LEU A 449 -13.09 -13.70 -14.58
CA LEU A 449 -12.86 -12.49 -15.40
C LEU A 449 -11.99 -12.76 -16.64
N TYR A 450 -11.08 -13.74 -16.55
CA TYR A 450 -10.11 -14.08 -17.60
C TYR A 450 -10.45 -15.37 -18.34
N ASP A 451 -11.69 -15.89 -18.25
CA ASP A 451 -12.07 -17.16 -18.89
C ASP A 451 -12.06 -17.10 -20.42
N ASP A 452 -12.13 -15.90 -20.97
CA ASP A 452 -11.97 -15.58 -22.40
C ASP A 452 -10.51 -15.55 -22.88
N SER A 453 -9.54 -15.57 -21.97
CA SER A 453 -8.12 -15.35 -22.27
C SER A 453 -7.19 -16.30 -21.50
N PRO A 454 -7.00 -17.54 -21.99
CA PRO A 454 -6.15 -18.53 -21.32
C PRO A 454 -4.72 -18.04 -21.04
N ARG A 455 -4.13 -17.27 -21.96
CA ARG A 455 -2.78 -16.74 -21.78
C ARG A 455 -2.71 -15.65 -20.70
N THR A 456 -3.77 -14.90 -20.49
CA THR A 456 -3.86 -13.96 -19.36
C THR A 456 -3.92 -14.71 -18.03
N ARG A 457 -4.66 -15.83 -17.98
CA ARG A 457 -4.71 -16.69 -16.79
C ARG A 457 -3.31 -17.20 -16.42
N GLU A 458 -2.51 -17.65 -17.41
CA GLU A 458 -1.11 -18.03 -17.19
C GLU A 458 -0.26 -16.87 -16.64
N ILE A 459 -0.47 -15.64 -17.13
CA ILE A 459 0.23 -14.45 -16.61
C ILE A 459 -0.11 -14.22 -15.13
N ILE A 460 -1.39 -14.32 -14.73
CA ILE A 460 -1.79 -14.14 -13.33
C ILE A 460 -1.14 -15.21 -12.43
N TYR A 461 -1.11 -16.49 -12.84
CA TYR A 461 -0.38 -17.52 -12.09
C TYR A 461 1.13 -17.24 -12.03
N ASN A 462 1.71 -16.71 -13.10
CA ASN A 462 3.11 -16.33 -13.12
C ASN A 462 3.41 -15.17 -12.15
N PHE A 463 2.53 -14.17 -12.08
CA PHE A 463 2.60 -13.11 -11.08
C PHE A 463 2.46 -13.66 -9.66
N ALA A 464 1.52 -14.57 -9.43
CA ALA A 464 1.32 -15.19 -8.12
C ALA A 464 2.58 -15.95 -7.67
N ARG A 465 3.22 -16.69 -8.58
CA ARG A 465 4.51 -17.35 -8.32
C ARG A 465 5.59 -16.37 -7.89
N LEU A 466 5.70 -15.23 -8.58
CA LEU A 466 6.65 -14.18 -8.20
C LEU A 466 6.39 -13.65 -6.79
N ARG A 467 5.11 -13.35 -6.44
CA ARG A 467 4.77 -12.80 -5.11
C ARG A 467 5.15 -13.76 -3.98
N ALA A 468 4.96 -15.05 -4.16
CA ALA A 468 5.43 -16.04 -3.18
C ALA A 468 6.97 -16.03 -3.03
N LEU A 469 7.72 -15.91 -4.15
CA LEU A 469 9.19 -15.82 -4.11
C LEU A 469 9.70 -14.52 -3.50
N ARG A 470 8.96 -13.43 -3.62
CA ARG A 470 9.30 -12.14 -2.99
C ARG A 470 9.44 -12.27 -1.48
N VAL A 471 8.62 -13.11 -0.83
CA VAL A 471 8.75 -13.37 0.61
C VAL A 471 10.11 -13.98 0.96
N GLU A 472 10.56 -14.95 0.17
CA GLU A 472 11.87 -15.59 0.41
C GLU A 472 13.01 -14.58 0.17
N ALA A 473 12.92 -13.76 -0.88
CA ALA A 473 13.91 -12.72 -1.15
C ALA A 473 13.99 -11.70 -0.01
N ASP A 474 12.85 -11.15 0.44
CA ASP A 474 12.78 -10.17 1.52
C ASP A 474 13.39 -10.70 2.83
N VAL A 475 12.90 -11.88 3.28
CA VAL A 475 13.38 -12.49 4.52
C VAL A 475 14.89 -12.75 4.47
N LYS A 476 15.39 -13.33 3.38
CA LYS A 476 16.81 -13.67 3.25
C LYS A 476 17.71 -12.47 3.08
N LEU A 477 17.27 -11.41 2.41
CA LEU A 477 17.98 -10.13 2.37
C LEU A 477 18.05 -9.49 3.75
N ALA A 478 16.91 -9.43 4.46
CA ALA A 478 16.84 -8.84 5.79
C ALA A 478 17.72 -9.59 6.82
N LEU A 479 17.81 -10.92 6.71
CA LEU A 479 18.64 -11.75 7.59
C LEU A 479 20.11 -11.85 7.14
N GLY A 480 20.47 -11.34 5.96
CA GLY A 480 21.84 -11.42 5.41
C GLY A 480 22.19 -12.80 4.83
N GLU A 481 21.20 -13.62 4.52
CA GLU A 481 21.38 -14.93 3.86
C GLU A 481 21.55 -14.79 2.34
N PHE A 482 21.01 -13.70 1.76
CA PHE A 482 21.23 -13.31 0.37
C PHE A 482 21.98 -11.98 0.30
N SER A 483 22.91 -11.87 -0.66
CA SER A 483 23.30 -10.58 -1.20
C SER A 483 22.22 -10.08 -2.19
N ILE A 484 22.27 -8.80 -2.58
CA ILE A 484 21.35 -8.22 -3.58
C ILE A 484 21.45 -8.99 -4.90
N ASP A 485 22.66 -9.29 -5.38
CA ASP A 485 22.89 -10.06 -6.60
C ASP A 485 22.32 -11.49 -6.50
N GLN A 486 22.49 -12.16 -5.33
CA GLN A 486 21.93 -13.49 -5.13
C GLN A 486 20.38 -13.48 -5.15
N ALA A 487 19.75 -12.44 -4.59
CA ALA A 487 18.30 -12.29 -4.67
C ALA A 487 17.84 -12.04 -6.11
N ALA A 488 18.51 -11.17 -6.85
CA ALA A 488 18.22 -10.91 -8.26
C ALA A 488 18.36 -12.19 -9.11
N ASP A 489 19.45 -12.91 -8.97
CA ASP A 489 19.68 -14.18 -9.67
C ASP A 489 18.64 -15.25 -9.30
N TYR A 490 18.21 -15.28 -8.03
CA TYR A 490 17.17 -16.20 -7.57
C TYR A 490 15.82 -15.91 -8.24
N LEU A 491 15.39 -14.66 -8.27
CA LEU A 491 14.15 -14.24 -8.93
C LEU A 491 14.20 -14.51 -10.44
N ALA A 492 15.27 -14.10 -11.14
CA ALA A 492 15.43 -14.28 -12.58
C ALA A 492 15.46 -15.74 -13.04
N ARG A 493 15.97 -16.65 -12.20
CA ARG A 493 16.00 -18.10 -12.52
C ARG A 493 14.68 -18.79 -12.28
N THR A 494 13.86 -18.27 -11.37
CA THR A 494 12.66 -18.96 -10.90
C THR A 494 11.39 -18.40 -11.55
N VAL A 495 11.43 -17.17 -12.04
CA VAL A 495 10.36 -16.52 -12.80
C VAL A 495 10.91 -16.10 -14.16
N PRO A 496 10.14 -16.19 -15.26
CA PRO A 496 10.61 -15.79 -16.59
C PRO A 496 10.62 -14.26 -16.75
N MET A 497 11.31 -13.55 -15.86
CA MET A 497 11.49 -12.10 -15.92
C MET A 497 12.85 -11.74 -16.49
N ASP A 498 12.94 -10.54 -17.03
CA ASP A 498 14.21 -9.99 -17.48
C ASP A 498 15.12 -9.64 -16.28
N LYS A 499 16.44 -9.66 -16.54
CA LYS A 499 17.44 -9.43 -15.50
C LYS A 499 17.32 -8.07 -14.84
N LYS A 500 17.01 -7.02 -15.62
CA LYS A 500 16.87 -5.65 -15.11
C LYS A 500 15.73 -5.55 -14.10
N THR A 501 14.59 -6.19 -14.38
CA THR A 501 13.46 -6.26 -13.43
C THR A 501 13.87 -6.98 -12.16
N ALA A 502 14.57 -8.12 -12.25
CA ALA A 502 15.01 -8.87 -11.08
C ALA A 502 16.03 -8.09 -10.22
N GLU A 503 16.94 -7.35 -10.85
CA GLU A 503 17.89 -6.48 -10.16
C GLU A 503 17.18 -5.32 -9.44
N SER A 504 16.17 -4.69 -10.08
CA SER A 504 15.36 -3.64 -9.45
C SER A 504 14.60 -4.18 -8.24
N GLU A 505 13.90 -5.31 -8.37
CA GLU A 505 13.18 -5.98 -7.28
C GLU A 505 14.09 -6.25 -6.07
N ALA A 506 15.27 -6.84 -6.31
CA ALA A 506 16.22 -7.16 -5.24
C ALA A 506 16.78 -5.89 -4.56
N ALA A 507 17.01 -4.82 -5.32
CA ALA A 507 17.46 -3.54 -4.79
C ALA A 507 16.38 -2.92 -3.88
N ASP A 508 15.14 -2.87 -4.34
CA ASP A 508 14.02 -2.29 -3.58
C ASP A 508 13.77 -3.05 -2.27
N PHE A 509 13.76 -4.40 -2.31
CA PHE A 509 13.56 -5.20 -1.10
C PHE A 509 14.72 -5.11 -0.11
N SER A 510 15.94 -4.88 -0.58
CA SER A 510 17.09 -4.67 0.30
C SER A 510 17.03 -3.35 1.06
N THR A 511 16.47 -2.30 0.46
CA THR A 511 16.36 -0.96 1.05
C THR A 511 15.06 -0.77 1.85
N ALA A 512 13.99 -1.52 1.52
CA ALA A 512 12.69 -1.50 2.18
C ALA A 512 12.28 -2.90 2.71
N PRO A 513 13.00 -3.46 3.70
CA PRO A 513 12.67 -4.77 4.28
C PRO A 513 11.26 -4.83 4.85
N GLY A 514 10.52 -5.89 4.51
CA GLY A 514 9.13 -6.07 4.89
C GLY A 514 8.12 -5.60 3.82
N LEU A 515 8.59 -4.93 2.75
CA LEU A 515 7.72 -4.53 1.64
C LEU A 515 7.30 -5.76 0.82
N ALA A 516 8.24 -6.61 0.44
CA ALA A 516 7.96 -7.73 -0.45
C ALA A 516 7.08 -8.83 0.15
N ILE A 517 7.06 -8.98 1.47
CA ILE A 517 6.15 -9.92 2.14
C ILE A 517 4.69 -9.44 2.13
N ALA A 518 4.45 -8.14 1.96
CA ALA A 518 3.13 -7.53 2.05
C ALA A 518 2.11 -8.16 1.09
N TYR A 519 2.53 -8.45 -0.11
CA TYR A 519 1.70 -9.06 -1.16
C TYR A 519 1.13 -10.41 -0.75
N GLU A 520 2.02 -11.37 -0.59
CA GLU A 520 1.66 -12.78 -0.33
C GLU A 520 1.00 -12.95 1.04
N ILE A 521 1.60 -12.39 2.08
CA ILE A 521 1.09 -12.57 3.44
C ILE A 521 -0.25 -11.84 3.61
N GLY A 522 -0.41 -10.66 3.00
CA GLY A 522 -1.68 -9.94 3.00
C GLY A 522 -2.79 -10.74 2.31
N LYS A 523 -2.53 -11.31 1.12
CA LYS A 523 -3.47 -12.19 0.43
C LYS A 523 -3.89 -13.37 1.32
N LEU A 524 -2.93 -14.11 1.88
CA LEU A 524 -3.21 -15.27 2.73
C LEU A 524 -4.02 -14.91 3.98
N GLN A 525 -3.80 -13.73 4.57
CA GLN A 525 -4.61 -13.25 5.69
C GLN A 525 -6.04 -12.92 5.26
N ILE A 526 -6.26 -12.31 4.09
CA ILE A 526 -7.61 -12.05 3.56
C ILE A 526 -8.35 -13.36 3.31
N GLU A 527 -7.72 -14.35 2.66
CA GLU A 527 -8.29 -15.68 2.41
C GLU A 527 -8.63 -16.40 3.73
N GLY A 528 -7.74 -16.31 4.72
CA GLY A 528 -7.97 -16.86 6.06
C GLY A 528 -9.18 -16.24 6.75
N MET A 529 -9.35 -14.91 6.67
CA MET A 529 -10.52 -14.20 7.19
C MET A 529 -11.80 -14.62 6.46
N LEU A 530 -11.77 -14.68 5.13
CA LEU A 530 -12.89 -15.11 4.29
C LEU A 530 -13.36 -16.51 4.68
N ALA A 531 -12.43 -17.46 4.76
CA ALA A 531 -12.73 -18.83 5.14
C ALA A 531 -13.39 -18.91 6.54
N LYS A 532 -12.85 -18.19 7.53
CA LYS A 532 -13.41 -18.16 8.89
C LYS A 532 -14.78 -17.48 8.93
N ARG A 533 -14.95 -16.37 8.20
CA ARG A 533 -16.26 -15.70 8.10
C ARG A 533 -17.30 -16.61 7.47
N ARG A 534 -16.95 -17.31 6.40
CA ARG A 534 -17.82 -18.30 5.76
C ARG A 534 -18.27 -19.41 6.73
N LEU A 535 -17.34 -19.92 7.55
CA LEU A 535 -17.65 -20.93 8.56
C LEU A 535 -18.54 -20.40 9.68
N GLN A 536 -18.33 -19.14 10.13
CA GLN A 536 -19.16 -18.54 11.18
C GLN A 536 -20.60 -18.27 10.72
N GLN A 537 -20.78 -17.88 9.46
CA GLN A 537 -22.09 -17.46 8.96
C GLN A 537 -22.87 -18.60 8.28
N GLY A 538 -22.20 -19.67 7.85
CA GLY A 538 -22.83 -20.80 7.14
C GLY A 538 -23.54 -20.34 5.86
N GLU A 539 -24.82 -20.69 5.73
CA GLU A 539 -25.64 -20.31 4.57
C GLU A 539 -25.98 -18.79 4.48
N LYS A 540 -25.78 -18.06 5.57
CA LYS A 540 -26.00 -16.59 5.60
C LYS A 540 -24.79 -15.81 5.09
N PHE A 541 -23.70 -16.49 4.75
CA PHE A 541 -22.52 -15.83 4.26
C PHE A 541 -22.79 -15.11 2.92
N ASN A 542 -22.33 -13.87 2.84
CA ASN A 542 -22.39 -13.06 1.64
C ASN A 542 -20.96 -12.59 1.30
N LEU A 543 -20.49 -12.92 0.10
CA LEU A 543 -19.14 -12.61 -0.35
C LEU A 543 -18.93 -11.10 -0.50
N ARG A 544 -19.91 -10.40 -1.07
CA ARG A 544 -19.86 -8.94 -1.26
C ARG A 544 -19.77 -8.22 0.08
N ASP A 545 -20.56 -8.60 1.08
CA ASP A 545 -20.52 -7.96 2.40
C ASP A 545 -19.16 -8.14 3.09
N PHE A 546 -18.48 -9.29 2.84
CA PHE A 546 -17.12 -9.52 3.32
C PHE A 546 -16.12 -8.59 2.63
N HIS A 547 -16.17 -8.51 1.30
CA HIS A 547 -15.27 -7.63 0.54
C HIS A 547 -15.53 -6.15 0.84
N ASP A 548 -16.78 -5.73 0.93
CA ASP A 548 -17.14 -4.35 1.29
C ASP A 548 -16.53 -3.94 2.64
N TYR A 549 -16.50 -4.86 3.61
CA TYR A 549 -15.81 -4.63 4.89
C TYR A 549 -14.31 -4.45 4.70
N VAL A 550 -13.64 -5.38 3.99
CA VAL A 550 -12.19 -5.35 3.83
C VAL A 550 -11.73 -4.09 3.09
N TRP A 551 -12.43 -3.72 2.00
CA TRP A 551 -12.06 -2.58 1.17
C TRP A 551 -12.36 -1.22 1.81
N SER A 552 -13.43 -1.10 2.60
CA SER A 552 -13.83 0.18 3.21
C SER A 552 -13.21 0.45 4.58
N ASN A 553 -12.56 -0.54 5.19
CA ASN A 553 -12.03 -0.40 6.56
C ASN A 553 -10.73 0.43 6.64
N GLY A 554 -10.27 1.01 5.54
CA GLY A 554 -8.99 1.71 5.46
C GLY A 554 -7.81 0.74 5.34
N ASN A 555 -6.60 1.23 5.64
CA ASN A 555 -5.39 0.39 5.63
C ASN A 555 -5.13 -0.25 7.02
N VAL A 556 -6.20 -0.65 7.71
CA VAL A 556 -6.10 -1.35 9.00
C VAL A 556 -5.44 -2.70 8.80
N PRO A 557 -4.33 -3.03 9.49
CA PRO A 557 -3.65 -4.32 9.38
C PRO A 557 -4.61 -5.51 9.48
N LEU A 558 -4.42 -6.50 8.62
CA LEU A 558 -5.38 -7.59 8.45
C LEU A 558 -5.57 -8.44 9.71
N SER A 559 -4.55 -8.56 10.54
CA SER A 559 -4.65 -9.17 11.88
C SER A 559 -5.63 -8.42 12.79
N LEU A 560 -5.67 -7.10 12.72
CA LEU A 560 -6.63 -6.27 13.45
C LEU A 560 -8.04 -6.34 12.84
N GLN A 561 -8.16 -6.36 11.51
CA GLN A 561 -9.45 -6.58 10.83
C GLN A 561 -10.03 -7.94 11.17
N ARG A 562 -9.19 -8.98 11.25
CA ARG A 562 -9.58 -10.31 11.70
C ARG A 562 -10.17 -10.29 13.10
N TRP A 563 -9.49 -9.60 14.01
CA TRP A 563 -10.00 -9.45 15.39
C TRP A 563 -11.32 -8.69 15.42
N GLU A 564 -11.43 -7.59 14.69
CA GLU A 564 -12.66 -6.76 14.67
C GLU A 564 -13.85 -7.48 14.02
N LEU A 565 -13.64 -8.11 12.86
CA LEU A 565 -14.69 -8.75 12.08
C LEU A 565 -15.17 -10.08 12.66
N LEU A 566 -14.23 -10.88 13.19
CA LEU A 566 -14.48 -12.27 13.59
C LEU A 566 -14.46 -12.47 15.10
N GLY A 567 -13.98 -11.51 15.90
CA GLY A 567 -13.73 -11.67 17.32
C GLY A 567 -12.51 -12.56 17.63
N LEU A 568 -11.66 -12.87 16.65
CA LEU A 568 -10.51 -13.76 16.78
C LEU A 568 -9.21 -12.94 16.91
N ASP A 569 -8.51 -13.10 18.01
CA ASP A 569 -7.23 -12.44 18.31
C ASP A 569 -6.00 -13.35 18.11
N ASP A 570 -6.21 -14.50 17.46
CA ASP A 570 -5.22 -15.54 17.23
C ASP A 570 -4.08 -15.13 16.26
N GLU A 571 -4.26 -14.09 15.50
CA GLU A 571 -3.25 -13.48 14.62
C GLU A 571 -2.75 -12.12 15.14
N LEU A 572 -2.97 -11.78 16.39
CA LEU A 572 -2.34 -10.60 16.99
C LEU A 572 -0.93 -10.91 17.49
N PRO A 573 0.08 -10.06 17.22
CA PRO A 573 1.39 -10.19 17.86
C PRO A 573 1.25 -10.11 19.38
N LYS A 574 1.95 -11.00 20.07
CA LYS A 574 1.96 -11.09 21.54
C LYS A 574 2.91 -10.07 22.15
#